data_a517d3e139d6701cfd884f8760ebbf1f
#
_entry.id   a517d3e139d6701cfd884f8760ebbf1f
#
_cell.length_a   1.000
_cell.length_b   1.000
_cell.length_c   1.000
_cell.angle_alpha   90.00
_cell.angle_beta   90.00
_cell.angle_gamma   90.00
#
_symmetry.space_group_name_H-M   'P 1'
#
loop_
_entity.id
_entity.type
_entity.pdbx_description
1 polymer ?
#
loop_
_entity_poly.entity_id
_entity_poly.type
_entity_poly.pdbx_seq_one_letter_code
_entity_poly.pdbx_strand_id
1 'polypeptide(L)'
;MYKSIFRPLLFHLDAEDIHNKIVKYLQIYRHLTPVRKIVSSSCHTETAGWKWRNLTFKNRVGLSAGFDKAASCFDELSDLGFGFIEVGTVTPKEVKGNPCPRIFRLPKEQALISRTGFNNPGKAVFLQNLKRKRFGKYILGININTNHPDNQEQSNERTIRLKRTHDPAASSSTLRRNRIVVYSSVSAKSVQTSA
;
A
#
# COMPACT_ATOMS: atom_id res chain seq x y z
N MET A 1 16.68 -5.43 -20.16
CA MET A 1 15.39 -5.85 -20.71
C MET A 1 14.23 -4.93 -20.26
N TYR A 2 14.02 -4.64 -18.95
CA TYR A 2 12.95 -3.74 -18.53
C TYR A 2 13.07 -2.32 -19.12
N LYS A 3 14.23 -1.66 -18.93
CA LYS A 3 14.44 -0.27 -19.39
C LYS A 3 14.34 -0.09 -20.90
N SER A 4 14.74 -1.11 -21.67
CA SER A 4 14.86 -1.03 -23.14
C SER A 4 13.61 -1.44 -23.89
N ILE A 5 12.79 -2.34 -23.34
CA ILE A 5 11.63 -2.92 -24.03
C ILE A 5 10.33 -2.61 -23.27
N PHE A 6 10.22 -3.08 -22.03
CA PHE A 6 8.95 -2.98 -21.31
C PHE A 6 8.60 -1.55 -20.90
N ARG A 7 9.56 -0.77 -20.42
CA ARG A 7 9.32 0.60 -20.01
C ARG A 7 8.80 1.50 -21.14
N PRO A 8 9.39 1.56 -22.34
CA PRO A 8 8.84 2.34 -23.45
C PRO A 8 7.41 1.92 -23.78
N LEU A 9 7.15 0.61 -23.90
CA LEU A 9 5.82 0.11 -24.22
C LEU A 9 4.77 0.50 -23.17
N LEU A 10 5.09 0.34 -21.89
CA LEU A 10 4.19 0.72 -20.79
C LEU A 10 4.00 2.24 -20.68
N PHE A 11 4.97 3.03 -21.14
CA PHE A 11 4.89 4.49 -21.04
C PHE A 11 4.02 5.13 -22.13
N HIS A 12 3.66 4.40 -23.18
CA HIS A 12 2.63 4.84 -24.15
C HIS A 12 1.21 4.79 -23.58
N LEU A 13 1.00 4.01 -22.51
CA LEU A 13 -0.31 3.89 -21.87
C LEU A 13 -0.41 4.84 -20.67
N ASP A 14 -1.65 5.24 -20.31
CA ASP A 14 -1.89 6.06 -19.12
C ASP A 14 -1.31 5.39 -17.86
N ALA A 15 -0.80 6.21 -16.95
CA ALA A 15 -0.12 5.71 -15.75
C ALA A 15 -1.06 5.02 -14.77
N GLU A 16 -2.28 5.55 -14.62
CA GLU A 16 -3.28 4.99 -13.72
C GLU A 16 -3.91 3.73 -14.30
N ASP A 17 -4.12 3.68 -15.63
CA ASP A 17 -4.61 2.48 -16.32
C ASP A 17 -3.67 1.30 -16.17
N ILE A 18 -2.36 1.55 -16.34
CA ILE A 18 -1.34 0.51 -16.14
C ILE A 18 -1.33 0.04 -14.69
N HIS A 19 -1.40 0.95 -13.73
CA HIS A 19 -1.49 0.60 -12.31
C HIS A 19 -2.70 -0.31 -12.05
N ASN A 20 -3.88 0.06 -12.54
CA ASN A 20 -5.10 -0.71 -12.36
C ASN A 20 -5.01 -2.11 -13.00
N LYS A 21 -4.39 -2.22 -14.18
CA LYS A 21 -4.13 -3.51 -14.85
C LYS A 21 -3.18 -4.37 -14.00
N ILE A 22 -2.08 -3.80 -13.52
CA ILE A 22 -1.13 -4.53 -12.65
C ILE A 22 -1.82 -5.05 -11.39
N VAL A 23 -2.63 -4.25 -10.71
CA VAL A 23 -3.40 -4.68 -9.53
C VAL A 23 -4.32 -5.85 -9.88
N LYS A 24 -5.03 -5.81 -11.02
CA LYS A 24 -5.87 -6.92 -11.50
C LYS A 24 -5.05 -8.18 -11.77
N TYR A 25 -3.90 -8.06 -12.43
CA TYR A 25 -3.02 -9.21 -12.68
C TYR A 25 -2.47 -9.80 -11.39
N LEU A 26 -2.11 -9.00 -10.40
CA LEU A 26 -1.70 -9.49 -9.09
C LEU A 26 -2.83 -10.26 -8.39
N GLN A 27 -4.07 -9.81 -8.52
CA GLN A 27 -5.22 -10.54 -7.98
C GLN A 27 -5.45 -11.90 -8.67
N ILE A 28 -5.15 -12.03 -9.96
CA ILE A 28 -5.16 -13.33 -10.67
C ILE A 28 -3.97 -14.18 -10.22
N TYR A 29 -2.78 -13.59 -10.17
CA TYR A 29 -1.54 -14.23 -9.73
C TYR A 29 -1.66 -14.87 -8.34
N ARG A 30 -2.52 -14.35 -7.47
CA ARG A 30 -2.85 -14.91 -6.15
C ARG A 30 -3.15 -16.40 -6.19
N HIS A 31 -3.84 -16.86 -7.21
CA HIS A 31 -4.30 -18.24 -7.33
C HIS A 31 -3.22 -19.19 -7.88
N LEU A 32 -2.09 -18.66 -8.33
CA LEU A 32 -0.99 -19.40 -8.94
C LEU A 32 0.07 -19.77 -7.89
N THR A 33 -0.29 -20.56 -6.88
CA THR A 33 0.60 -20.91 -5.75
C THR A 33 1.99 -21.42 -6.18
N PRO A 34 2.15 -22.29 -7.19
CA PRO A 34 3.48 -22.72 -7.65
C PRO A 34 4.31 -21.54 -8.16
N VAL A 35 3.70 -20.67 -8.96
CA VAL A 35 4.38 -19.49 -9.53
C VAL A 35 4.76 -18.52 -8.42
N ARG A 36 3.90 -18.31 -7.43
CA ARG A 36 4.19 -17.49 -6.26
C ARG A 36 5.43 -17.97 -5.49
N LYS A 37 5.55 -19.28 -5.31
CA LYS A 37 6.74 -19.86 -4.65
C LYS A 37 8.03 -19.59 -5.44
N ILE A 38 7.99 -19.75 -6.77
CA ILE A 38 9.13 -19.48 -7.65
C ILE A 38 9.52 -17.99 -7.58
N VAL A 39 8.57 -17.09 -7.75
CA VAL A 39 8.83 -15.64 -7.70
C VAL A 39 9.38 -15.23 -6.33
N SER A 40 8.74 -15.66 -5.25
CA SER A 40 9.18 -15.35 -3.88
C SER A 40 10.59 -15.87 -3.60
N SER A 41 10.94 -17.05 -4.10
CA SER A 41 12.29 -17.62 -3.97
C SER A 41 13.31 -16.83 -4.81
N SER A 42 12.96 -16.46 -6.03
CA SER A 42 13.84 -15.72 -6.94
C SER A 42 14.08 -14.27 -6.49
N CYS A 43 13.10 -13.67 -5.81
CA CYS A 43 13.20 -12.31 -5.27
C CYS A 43 13.71 -12.28 -3.82
N HIS A 44 14.08 -13.45 -3.26
CA HIS A 44 14.60 -13.51 -1.90
C HIS A 44 16.01 -12.93 -1.87
N THR A 45 16.18 -11.87 -1.09
CA THR A 45 17.49 -11.26 -0.84
C THR A 45 17.97 -11.67 0.55
N GLU A 46 19.06 -12.41 0.62
CA GLU A 46 19.77 -12.68 1.87
C GLU A 46 20.52 -11.43 2.30
N THR A 47 19.82 -10.46 2.82
CA THR A 47 20.42 -9.31 3.47
C THR A 47 20.31 -9.49 4.98
N ALA A 48 21.34 -9.03 5.71
CA ALA A 48 21.28 -8.99 7.17
C ALA A 48 19.99 -8.28 7.60
N GLY A 49 19.10 -9.02 8.25
CA GLY A 49 17.81 -8.48 8.70
C GLY A 49 18.04 -7.25 9.59
N TRP A 50 17.22 -6.25 9.43
CA TRP A 50 17.30 -5.03 10.22
C TRP A 50 16.25 -5.05 11.34
N LYS A 51 16.68 -4.75 12.55
CA LYS A 51 15.80 -4.67 13.72
C LYS A 51 15.53 -3.22 14.09
N TRP A 52 14.28 -2.90 14.29
CA TRP A 52 13.86 -1.64 14.86
C TRP A 52 12.78 -1.88 15.93
N ARG A 53 13.08 -1.52 17.17
CA ARG A 53 12.26 -1.89 18.33
C ARG A 53 11.94 -3.41 18.32
N ASN A 54 10.67 -3.78 18.37
CA ASN A 54 10.20 -5.16 18.39
C ASN A 54 9.96 -5.75 16.98
N LEU A 55 10.34 -5.01 15.92
CA LEU A 55 10.13 -5.40 14.54
C LEU A 55 11.45 -5.87 13.92
N THR A 56 11.39 -7.00 13.21
CA THR A 56 12.52 -7.50 12.42
C THR A 56 12.11 -7.46 10.94
N PHE A 57 12.79 -6.65 10.16
CA PHE A 57 12.60 -6.49 8.73
C PHE A 57 13.55 -7.41 7.98
N LYS A 58 13.08 -8.00 6.87
CA LYS A 58 13.93 -8.85 6.02
C LYS A 58 15.05 -8.02 5.36
N ASN A 59 14.71 -6.81 4.92
CA ASN A 59 15.62 -5.84 4.34
C ASN A 59 15.11 -4.41 4.58
N ARG A 60 15.83 -3.40 4.11
CA ARG A 60 15.53 -1.98 4.31
C ARG A 60 14.65 -1.37 3.22
N VAL A 61 14.29 -2.13 2.20
CA VAL A 61 13.47 -1.65 1.07
C VAL A 61 12.01 -2.05 1.31
N GLY A 62 11.13 -1.08 1.39
CA GLY A 62 9.70 -1.29 1.55
C GLY A 62 8.89 -0.66 0.43
N LEU A 63 7.67 -1.15 0.26
CA LEU A 63 6.69 -0.53 -0.61
C LEU A 63 5.84 0.45 0.20
N SER A 64 5.87 1.72 -0.21
CA SER A 64 5.14 2.81 0.44
C SER A 64 3.65 2.78 0.11
N ALA A 65 2.82 3.38 0.99
CA ALA A 65 1.40 3.59 0.74
C ALA A 65 1.15 4.36 -0.56
N GLY A 66 0.00 4.09 -1.19
CA GLY A 66 -0.39 4.69 -2.46
C GLY A 66 -0.41 3.70 -3.62
N PHE A 67 0.37 2.60 -3.55
CA PHE A 67 0.28 1.55 -4.56
C PHE A 67 -0.96 0.67 -4.33
N ASP A 68 -1.11 0.07 -3.17
CA ASP A 68 -2.29 -0.76 -2.83
C ASP A 68 -3.21 -0.01 -1.85
N LYS A 69 -4.01 0.90 -2.39
CA LYS A 69 -4.92 1.75 -1.60
C LYS A 69 -6.11 0.99 -1.01
N ALA A 70 -6.44 -0.15 -1.58
CA ALA A 70 -7.55 -1.00 -1.17
C ALA A 70 -7.13 -2.19 -0.30
N ALA A 71 -5.84 -2.37 -0.04
CA ALA A 71 -5.29 -3.60 0.54
C ALA A 71 -5.72 -4.85 -0.25
N SER A 72 -5.67 -4.76 -1.57
CA SER A 72 -6.21 -5.78 -2.48
C SER A 72 -5.17 -6.75 -3.02
N CYS A 73 -3.89 -6.38 -3.00
CA CYS A 73 -2.79 -7.17 -3.58
C CYS A 73 -1.48 -7.12 -2.77
N PHE A 74 -1.51 -6.67 -1.50
CA PHE A 74 -0.32 -6.55 -0.66
C PHE A 74 0.39 -7.88 -0.40
N ASP A 75 -0.35 -8.99 -0.36
CA ASP A 75 0.22 -10.32 -0.13
C ASP A 75 1.01 -10.80 -1.36
N GLU A 76 0.51 -10.51 -2.54
CA GLU A 76 1.16 -10.79 -3.83
C GLU A 76 2.41 -9.92 -4.03
N LEU A 77 2.32 -8.65 -3.62
CA LEU A 77 3.47 -7.73 -3.64
C LEU A 77 4.60 -8.18 -2.72
N SER A 78 4.28 -8.90 -1.64
CA SER A 78 5.30 -9.45 -0.73
C SER A 78 6.23 -10.47 -1.37
N ASP A 79 5.78 -11.13 -2.44
CA ASP A 79 6.58 -12.11 -3.19
C ASP A 79 7.72 -11.44 -3.96
N LEU A 80 7.61 -10.10 -4.20
CA LEU A 80 8.65 -9.32 -4.89
C LEU A 80 9.86 -8.95 -4.00
N GLY A 81 9.95 -9.48 -2.78
CA GLY A 81 11.12 -9.34 -1.92
C GLY A 81 11.17 -8.09 -1.06
N PHE A 82 10.09 -7.29 -0.97
CA PHE A 82 10.04 -6.15 -0.05
C PHE A 82 10.18 -6.58 1.41
N GLY A 83 10.97 -5.85 2.19
CA GLY A 83 11.15 -6.06 3.62
C GLY A 83 9.90 -5.73 4.45
N PHE A 84 9.10 -4.78 3.96
CA PHE A 84 7.80 -4.40 4.50
C PHE A 84 6.90 -3.82 3.39
N ILE A 85 5.61 -3.83 3.63
CA ILE A 85 4.61 -3.27 2.71
C ILE A 85 3.70 -2.35 3.50
N GLU A 86 3.43 -1.19 2.94
CA GLU A 86 2.47 -0.23 3.45
C GLU A 86 1.29 -0.13 2.50
N VAL A 87 0.08 -0.34 3.03
CA VAL A 87 -1.18 -0.23 2.30
C VAL A 87 -1.95 1.03 2.69
N GLY A 88 -2.79 1.50 1.82
CA GLY A 88 -3.58 2.71 2.02
C GLY A 88 -3.11 3.83 1.08
N THR A 89 -3.50 5.05 1.31
CA THR A 89 -4.17 5.61 2.48
C THR A 89 -5.65 5.25 2.48
N VAL A 90 -6.16 4.78 3.60
CA VAL A 90 -7.57 4.47 3.79
C VAL A 90 -8.25 5.54 4.63
N THR A 91 -9.48 5.90 4.25
CA THR A 91 -10.36 6.84 4.98
C THR A 91 -11.61 6.11 5.48
N PRO A 92 -12.33 6.69 6.48
CA PRO A 92 -13.56 6.08 6.98
C PRO A 92 -14.61 5.82 5.91
N LYS A 93 -14.81 6.78 5.00
CA LYS A 93 -15.70 6.68 3.84
C LYS A 93 -14.87 6.59 2.56
N GLU A 94 -15.49 6.10 1.50
CA GLU A 94 -14.92 6.14 0.15
C GLU A 94 -14.57 7.57 -0.28
N VAL A 95 -13.45 7.72 -0.98
CA VAL A 95 -13.03 8.96 -1.64
C VAL A 95 -12.73 8.65 -3.10
N LYS A 96 -13.46 9.28 -4.02
CA LYS A 96 -13.26 9.12 -5.47
C LYS A 96 -11.95 9.75 -5.95
N GLY A 97 -11.49 10.77 -5.22
CA GLY A 97 -10.31 11.56 -5.58
C GLY A 97 -10.58 12.58 -6.67
N ASN A 98 -9.52 13.16 -7.21
CA ASN A 98 -9.59 14.18 -8.25
C ASN A 98 -10.00 13.57 -9.61
N PRO A 99 -10.55 14.37 -10.54
CA PRO A 99 -10.82 13.94 -11.92
C PRO A 99 -9.55 13.44 -12.63
N CYS A 100 -9.71 12.43 -13.49
CA CYS A 100 -8.64 11.96 -14.39
C CYS A 100 -8.48 12.90 -15.60
N PRO A 101 -7.26 13.00 -16.18
CA PRO A 101 -6.01 12.36 -15.76
C PRO A 101 -5.40 13.03 -14.51
N ARG A 102 -4.80 12.24 -13.63
CA ARG A 102 -4.29 12.70 -12.32
C ARG A 102 -2.93 12.13 -11.92
N ILE A 103 -2.31 11.35 -12.81
CA ILE A 103 -0.96 10.86 -12.67
C ILE A 103 -0.20 11.14 -13.97
N PHE A 104 0.90 11.91 -13.87
CA PHE A 104 1.67 12.35 -15.02
C PHE A 104 3.11 11.92 -14.86
N ARG A 105 3.65 11.27 -15.91
CA ARG A 105 5.06 10.91 -15.95
C ARG A 105 5.86 12.04 -16.59
N LEU A 106 7.01 12.35 -16.02
CA LEU A 106 7.99 13.27 -16.55
C LEU A 106 9.27 12.47 -16.90
N PRO A 107 9.33 11.82 -18.09
CA PRO A 107 10.42 10.89 -18.40
C PRO A 107 11.80 11.53 -18.46
N LYS A 108 11.89 12.78 -18.92
CA LYS A 108 13.15 13.53 -19.00
C LYS A 108 13.72 13.85 -17.62
N GLU A 109 12.87 14.27 -16.71
CA GLU A 109 13.18 14.61 -15.32
C GLU A 109 13.24 13.38 -14.40
N GLN A 110 12.93 12.20 -14.93
CA GLN A 110 12.79 10.95 -14.17
C GLN A 110 11.84 11.09 -12.96
N ALA A 111 10.78 11.88 -13.13
CA ALA A 111 9.86 12.26 -12.08
C ALA A 111 8.41 11.83 -12.41
N LEU A 112 7.55 11.92 -11.40
CA LEU A 112 6.13 11.62 -11.50
C LEU A 112 5.35 12.64 -10.69
N ILE A 113 4.33 13.25 -11.29
CA ILE A 113 3.36 14.09 -10.60
C ILE A 113 2.11 13.27 -10.32
N SER A 114 1.72 13.20 -9.05
CA SER A 114 0.49 12.53 -8.63
C SER A 114 -0.41 13.50 -7.87
N ARG A 115 -1.65 13.68 -8.37
CA ARG A 115 -2.69 14.49 -7.74
C ARG A 115 -3.97 13.68 -7.56
N THR A 116 -3.85 12.43 -7.13
CA THR A 116 -4.97 11.47 -7.06
C THR A 116 -6.06 11.85 -6.06
N GLY A 117 -5.76 12.72 -5.05
CA GLY A 117 -6.75 13.19 -4.07
C GLY A 117 -7.19 12.09 -3.10
N PHE A 118 -6.26 11.25 -2.64
CA PHE A 118 -6.51 10.19 -1.65
C PHE A 118 -7.60 9.19 -2.04
N ASN A 119 -7.83 8.96 -3.34
CA ASN A 119 -8.84 8.01 -3.80
C ASN A 119 -8.63 6.62 -3.16
N ASN A 120 -9.70 6.11 -2.56
CA ASN A 120 -9.72 4.80 -1.90
C ASN A 120 -11.16 4.31 -1.69
N PRO A 121 -11.39 3.00 -1.53
CA PRO A 121 -12.74 2.43 -1.43
C PRO A 121 -13.36 2.56 -0.03
N GLY A 122 -12.71 3.23 0.91
CA GLY A 122 -13.16 3.37 2.28
C GLY A 122 -12.89 2.15 3.16
N LYS A 123 -13.14 2.34 4.45
CA LYS A 123 -12.82 1.37 5.51
C LYS A 123 -13.44 -0.02 5.31
N ALA A 124 -14.70 -0.09 4.85
CA ALA A 124 -15.42 -1.36 4.77
C ALA A 124 -14.74 -2.36 3.81
N VAL A 125 -14.49 -1.92 2.57
CA VAL A 125 -13.81 -2.73 1.55
C VAL A 125 -12.37 -3.04 1.94
N PHE A 126 -11.67 -2.05 2.49
CA PHE A 126 -10.30 -2.20 2.95
C PHE A 126 -10.17 -3.29 4.03
N LEU A 127 -11.03 -3.28 5.05
CA LEU A 127 -11.03 -4.29 6.11
C LEU A 127 -11.41 -5.69 5.60
N GLN A 128 -12.34 -5.77 4.65
CA GLN A 128 -12.70 -7.04 4.00
C GLN A 128 -11.48 -7.64 3.29
N ASN A 129 -10.71 -6.81 2.59
CA ASN A 129 -9.49 -7.25 1.91
C ASN A 129 -8.39 -7.68 2.89
N LEU A 130 -8.23 -6.98 4.01
CA LEU A 130 -7.25 -7.35 5.04
C LEU A 130 -7.52 -8.70 5.70
N LYS A 131 -8.78 -9.14 5.77
CA LYS A 131 -9.17 -10.45 6.37
C LYS A 131 -8.79 -11.65 5.52
N ARG A 132 -8.34 -11.45 4.28
CA ARG A 132 -7.96 -12.56 3.39
C ARG A 132 -6.78 -13.34 3.95
N LYS A 133 -6.75 -14.66 3.64
CA LYS A 133 -5.62 -15.52 3.99
C LYS A 133 -4.34 -15.01 3.32
N ARG A 134 -3.26 -14.96 4.08
CA ARG A 134 -1.95 -14.51 3.62
C ARG A 134 -1.04 -15.69 3.35
N PHE A 135 -0.24 -15.58 2.30
CA PHE A 135 0.74 -16.58 1.89
C PHE A 135 2.12 -16.28 2.50
N GLY A 136 2.55 -15.04 2.45
CA GLY A 136 3.88 -14.60 2.89
C GLY A 136 3.95 -14.19 4.37
N LYS A 137 5.19 -14.13 4.89
CA LYS A 137 5.51 -13.55 6.19
C LYS A 137 6.22 -12.21 5.96
N TYR A 138 5.58 -11.11 6.27
CA TYR A 138 6.10 -9.75 6.10
C TYR A 138 5.51 -8.80 7.14
N ILE A 139 6.13 -7.63 7.29
CA ILE A 139 5.58 -6.55 8.10
C ILE A 139 4.63 -5.74 7.22
N LEU A 140 3.40 -5.56 7.69
CA LEU A 140 2.37 -4.77 7.02
C LEU A 140 2.15 -3.46 7.78
N GLY A 141 2.39 -2.35 7.12
CA GLY A 141 2.01 -1.01 7.55
C GLY A 141 0.64 -0.63 6.99
N ILE A 142 -0.14 0.11 7.75
CA ILE A 142 -1.43 0.66 7.31
C ILE A 142 -1.39 2.17 7.46
N ASN A 143 -1.55 2.87 6.35
CA ASN A 143 -1.68 4.31 6.32
C ASN A 143 -3.17 4.71 6.43
N ILE A 144 -3.48 5.59 7.37
CA ILE A 144 -4.84 6.00 7.67
C ILE A 144 -4.93 7.53 7.59
N ASN A 145 -6.01 8.02 6.99
CA ASN A 145 -6.33 9.44 6.96
C ASN A 145 -7.81 9.66 7.24
N THR A 146 -8.21 10.91 7.35
CA THR A 146 -9.57 11.34 7.63
C THR A 146 -10.25 11.83 6.36
N ASN A 147 -11.60 11.83 6.35
CA ASN A 147 -12.37 12.38 5.23
C ASN A 147 -12.52 13.91 5.30
N HIS A 148 -12.20 14.56 6.44
CA HIS A 148 -12.41 15.99 6.64
C HIS A 148 -11.15 16.70 7.13
N PRO A 149 -10.74 17.77 6.44
CA PRO A 149 -9.65 18.63 6.91
C PRO A 149 -10.02 19.46 8.16
N ASP A 150 -11.31 19.75 8.39
CA ASP A 150 -11.75 20.73 9.38
C ASP A 150 -12.18 20.13 10.74
N ASN A 151 -12.30 18.82 10.87
CA ASN A 151 -12.72 18.14 12.11
C ASN A 151 -11.64 17.17 12.62
N GLN A 152 -10.52 17.73 13.09
CA GLN A 152 -9.41 16.92 13.61
C GLN A 152 -9.83 16.08 14.84
N GLU A 153 -10.73 16.56 15.70
CA GLU A 153 -11.17 15.80 16.87
C GLU A 153 -12.05 14.59 16.53
N GLN A 154 -13.09 14.77 15.72
CA GLN A 154 -13.93 13.65 15.23
C GLN A 154 -13.16 12.71 14.33
N SER A 155 -12.18 13.22 13.62
CA SER A 155 -11.22 12.51 12.80
C SER A 155 -10.34 11.59 13.62
N ASN A 156 -9.81 12.07 14.73
CA ASN A 156 -8.96 11.31 15.65
C ASN A 156 -9.73 10.16 16.31
N GLU A 157 -10.96 10.36 16.75
CA GLU A 157 -11.79 9.28 17.28
C GLU A 157 -12.10 8.20 16.26
N ARG A 158 -12.42 8.56 15.01
CA ARG A 158 -12.68 7.61 13.93
C ARG A 158 -11.41 6.84 13.51
N THR A 159 -10.26 7.52 13.55
CA THR A 159 -8.95 6.91 13.32
C THR A 159 -8.58 5.95 14.45
N ILE A 160 -8.85 6.32 15.69
CA ILE A 160 -8.66 5.47 16.87
C ILE A 160 -9.56 4.24 16.81
N ARG A 161 -10.80 4.36 16.34
CA ARG A 161 -11.68 3.20 16.11
C ARG A 161 -11.15 2.26 15.03
N LEU A 162 -10.53 2.76 13.96
CA LEU A 162 -9.82 1.90 12.98
C LEU A 162 -8.64 1.16 13.63
N LYS A 163 -7.91 1.80 14.53
CA LYS A 163 -6.84 1.17 15.31
C LYS A 163 -7.38 0.13 16.30
N ARG A 164 -8.49 0.41 16.98
CA ARG A 164 -9.10 -0.49 17.97
C ARG A 164 -9.84 -1.69 17.39
N THR A 165 -10.40 -1.59 16.18
CA THR A 165 -10.99 -2.77 15.50
C THR A 165 -9.96 -3.81 15.08
N HIS A 166 -8.68 -3.52 15.28
CA HIS A 166 -7.56 -4.45 15.17
C HIS A 166 -6.98 -4.83 16.54
N ASP A 167 -7.80 -4.78 17.60
CA ASP A 167 -7.40 -5.25 18.92
C ASP A 167 -6.97 -6.74 18.84
N PRO A 168 -5.75 -7.07 19.30
CA PRO A 168 -5.23 -8.43 19.23
C PRO A 168 -6.02 -9.45 20.04
N ALA A 169 -6.99 -9.02 20.88
CA ALA A 169 -7.88 -9.90 21.63
C ALA A 169 -9.02 -10.50 20.78
N ALA A 170 -9.35 -9.95 19.62
CA ALA A 170 -10.38 -10.46 18.74
C ALA A 170 -9.79 -11.42 17.70
N SER A 171 -9.80 -12.73 18.00
CA SER A 171 -9.38 -13.89 17.19
C SER A 171 -7.86 -14.05 16.98
N SER A 172 -7.30 -14.78 17.89
CA SER A 172 -5.87 -14.96 18.14
C SER A 172 -5.07 -15.86 17.18
N SER A 173 -5.64 -16.39 16.11
CA SER A 173 -4.92 -17.42 15.35
C SER A 173 -4.31 -16.98 14.01
N THR A 174 -4.87 -15.99 13.32
CA THR A 174 -4.44 -15.61 11.98
C THR A 174 -3.54 -14.35 11.95
N LEU A 175 -3.72 -13.43 12.91
CA LEU A 175 -2.96 -12.18 12.98
C LEU A 175 -1.58 -12.32 13.65
N ARG A 176 -1.33 -13.39 14.39
CA ARG A 176 -0.07 -13.60 15.13
C ARG A 176 1.15 -13.89 14.25
N ARG A 177 0.97 -14.23 12.98
CA ARG A 177 2.09 -14.58 12.09
C ARG A 177 2.70 -13.39 11.35
N ASN A 178 1.96 -12.28 11.20
CA ASN A 178 2.42 -11.08 10.52
C ASN A 178 2.18 -9.86 11.40
N ARG A 179 3.25 -9.09 11.65
CA ARG A 179 3.17 -7.87 12.46
C ARG A 179 2.54 -6.75 11.65
N ILE A 180 1.44 -6.17 12.15
CA ILE A 180 0.77 -5.02 11.55
C ILE A 180 1.13 -3.78 12.35
N VAL A 181 1.61 -2.75 11.65
CA VAL A 181 1.88 -1.42 12.21
C VAL A 181 0.90 -0.44 11.62
N VAL A 182 0.14 0.23 12.47
CA VAL A 182 -0.85 1.22 12.05
C VAL A 182 -0.33 2.61 12.41
N TYR A 183 -0.37 3.54 11.46
CA TYR A 183 -0.04 4.94 11.72
C TYR A 183 -0.95 5.87 10.90
N SER A 184 -1.08 7.13 11.35
CA SER A 184 -1.82 8.17 10.64
C SER A 184 -0.85 9.12 9.96
N SER A 185 -1.06 9.42 8.68
CA SER A 185 -0.40 10.55 8.04
C SER A 185 -1.16 11.82 8.41
N VAL A 186 -0.49 12.74 9.09
CA VAL A 186 -0.97 14.11 9.21
C VAL A 186 -0.68 14.78 7.88
N SER A 187 -1.71 15.34 7.23
CA SER A 187 -1.53 16.15 6.03
C SER A 187 -0.61 17.33 6.37
N ALA A 188 0.56 17.37 5.77
CA ALA A 188 1.38 18.57 5.84
C ALA A 188 0.58 19.70 5.18
N LYS A 189 0.19 20.70 5.96
CA LYS A 189 -0.31 21.96 5.42
C LYS A 189 0.76 22.49 4.46
N SER A 190 0.35 22.78 3.24
CA SER A 190 1.18 23.52 2.30
C SER A 190 1.70 24.77 2.98
N VAL A 191 3.00 24.85 3.19
CA VAL A 191 3.66 26.10 3.56
C VAL A 191 3.57 26.97 2.32
N GLN A 192 2.61 27.90 2.30
CA GLN A 192 2.66 29.02 1.38
C GLN A 192 3.82 29.88 1.83
N THR A 193 4.94 29.78 1.16
CA THR A 193 5.97 30.81 1.16
C THR A 193 5.43 31.96 0.33
N SER A 194 4.91 32.98 1.01
CA SER A 194 4.77 34.31 0.43
C SER A 194 6.18 34.87 0.19
N ALA A 195 6.53 35.03 -1.07
CA ALA A 195 7.62 35.91 -1.49
C ALA A 195 7.10 37.32 -1.68
#